data_90857d65158efe75eb140e4e9437437f
#
_entry.id   90857d65158efe75eb140e4e9437437f
#
_cell.length_a   1.000
_cell.length_b   1.000
_cell.length_c   1.000
_cell.angle_alpha   90.00
_cell.angle_beta   90.00
_cell.angle_gamma   90.00
#
_symmetry.space_group_name_H-M   'P 1'
#
loop_
_entity.id
_entity.type
_entity.pdbx_description
1 polymer ?
#
loop_
_entity_poly.entity_id
_entity_poly.type
_entity_poly.pdbx_seq_one_letter_code
_entity_poly.pdbx_strand_id
1 'polypeptide(L)'
;DCLIAAAFLSYAGPFPAEYRDELVNKHWLLPIRSANIPVSPNYTFWEFMANPTDVRDWNIQGLPSDNFSTENGVLVTRGRRWPLLIDPQEQGKKWIRSMESKNGLKVVTLKQADYLRTLENAVQFGTPVLMQDVEESLDPALEPLLNKSFVKQGNKIIMKLGDKEIEYNPEFRFYLTTKIANPHYPPEISTKTTITNCMVKEQGLEAQLLGIVVRKEKPELEEQKDQLVMSLAAGKRRMEELEDEILKMLSEASGSLLDNEELVATLQNSKTVSEEIKQQLQVTEATEKKIDKAREGYRPCANRAAILYFVLNDLGTVDPMYQFSLETYVELFILSIEKAPRSEELPERIRNVNDYHTYAVYRSTCRGLFEKHKLLFSLHMTVRIMQGAKKVNTEEYLFFLRGGLVLDRETQSPNPSSDWISDNAWDNITELDKLPNFRNIASSFEQNSRDWYEWYCRAEPEEEALPGEWENKCNELQRMIILRSLRSDRVLFAVRAFIVNQMSQKFVTPPVMELMQTYADSTSTQPLIFVLSPGVDPTSNLSQLATNKNMGDKFKSLALGQGQAPTAMKLIEEGMAEGTWVFLANCHLMMSWMNQLEKIVENLSVRKPHPDFRLWLSSYPHPNFPISILQRGIKM
;
A
#
# COMPACT_ATOMS: atom_id res chain seq x y z
N ASP A 1 -9.68 -1.21 30.80
CA ASP A 1 -9.33 -0.43 29.61
C ASP A 1 -7.85 -0.02 29.62
N CYS A 2 -7.35 0.64 30.68
CA CYS A 2 -5.95 1.07 30.79
C CYS A 2 -4.93 -0.06 30.60
N LEU A 3 -5.19 -1.26 31.18
CA LEU A 3 -4.30 -2.41 31.03
C LEU A 3 -4.22 -2.88 29.57
N ILE A 4 -5.38 -2.94 28.90
CA ILE A 4 -5.44 -3.33 27.48
C ILE A 4 -4.73 -2.29 26.60
N ALA A 5 -4.97 -1.00 26.88
CA ALA A 5 -4.30 0.09 26.15
C ALA A 5 -2.78 0.06 26.34
N ALA A 6 -2.29 -0.19 27.55
CA ALA A 6 -0.86 -0.32 27.84
C ALA A 6 -0.25 -1.54 27.13
N ALA A 7 -0.96 -2.67 27.11
CA ALA A 7 -0.54 -3.86 26.38
C ALA A 7 -0.51 -3.60 24.86
N PHE A 8 -1.51 -2.92 24.33
CA PHE A 8 -1.57 -2.57 22.90
C PHE A 8 -0.39 -1.67 22.50
N LEU A 9 -0.11 -0.61 23.26
CA LEU A 9 1.04 0.28 23.03
C LEU A 9 2.39 -0.46 23.06
N SER A 10 2.47 -1.51 23.89
CA SER A 10 3.72 -2.22 24.11
C SER A 10 3.98 -3.33 23.07
N TYR A 11 2.92 -4.01 22.60
CA TYR A 11 3.06 -5.27 21.86
C TYR A 11 2.35 -5.31 20.51
N ALA A 12 1.24 -4.54 20.31
CA ALA A 12 0.41 -4.69 19.12
C ALA A 12 1.00 -4.01 17.86
N GLY A 13 1.91 -3.08 18.03
CA GLY A 13 2.44 -2.25 16.93
C GLY A 13 2.95 -3.00 15.69
N PRO A 14 3.77 -4.06 15.82
CA PRO A 14 4.31 -4.79 14.66
C PRO A 14 3.30 -5.59 13.85
N PHE A 15 2.15 -5.90 14.46
CA PHE A 15 1.18 -6.82 13.87
C PHE A 15 0.22 -6.16 12.89
N PRO A 16 -0.27 -6.92 11.89
CA PRO A 16 -1.33 -6.45 10.98
C PRO A 16 -2.68 -6.38 11.69
N ALA A 17 -3.65 -5.66 11.08
CA ALA A 17 -4.97 -5.39 11.65
C ALA A 17 -5.71 -6.64 12.14
N GLU A 18 -5.76 -7.69 11.33
CA GLU A 18 -6.45 -8.94 11.66
C GLU A 18 -5.90 -9.59 12.94
N TYR A 19 -4.58 -9.60 13.08
CA TYR A 19 -3.94 -10.17 14.26
C TYR A 19 -4.12 -9.27 15.50
N ARG A 20 -4.13 -7.93 15.35
CA ARG A 20 -4.46 -7.01 16.44
C ARG A 20 -5.87 -7.22 16.94
N ASP A 21 -6.83 -7.35 16.03
CA ASP A 21 -8.24 -7.64 16.39
C ASP A 21 -8.38 -8.98 17.11
N GLU A 22 -7.70 -10.00 16.63
CA GLU A 22 -7.70 -11.31 17.28
C GLU A 22 -7.06 -11.23 18.68
N LEU A 23 -5.92 -10.58 18.79
CA LEU A 23 -5.19 -10.43 20.04
C LEU A 23 -6.02 -9.67 21.10
N VAL A 24 -6.64 -8.56 20.72
CA VAL A 24 -7.47 -7.75 21.62
C VAL A 24 -8.75 -8.48 21.98
N ASN A 25 -9.51 -8.95 20.99
CA ASN A 25 -10.85 -9.46 21.22
C ASN A 25 -10.85 -10.88 21.80
N LYS A 26 -10.00 -11.78 21.31
CA LYS A 26 -9.99 -13.18 21.74
C LYS A 26 -9.02 -13.44 22.90
N HIS A 27 -7.83 -12.85 22.86
CA HIS A 27 -6.77 -13.20 23.82
C HIS A 27 -6.72 -12.27 25.04
N TRP A 28 -7.19 -11.02 24.95
CA TRP A 28 -7.18 -10.08 26.05
C TRP A 28 -8.58 -9.83 26.63
N LEU A 29 -9.54 -9.40 25.82
CA LEU A 29 -10.89 -9.04 26.31
C LEU A 29 -11.66 -10.24 26.84
N LEU A 30 -11.64 -11.40 26.17
CA LEU A 30 -12.36 -12.57 26.62
C LEU A 30 -11.89 -13.07 28.01
N PRO A 31 -10.58 -13.26 28.28
CA PRO A 31 -10.12 -13.63 29.61
C PRO A 31 -10.42 -12.60 30.69
N ILE A 32 -10.32 -11.29 30.38
CA ILE A 32 -10.64 -10.22 31.33
C ILE A 32 -12.12 -10.26 31.73
N ARG A 33 -13.00 -10.43 30.73
CA ARG A 33 -14.45 -10.56 30.98
C ARG A 33 -14.81 -11.84 31.75
N SER A 34 -14.16 -12.96 31.42
CA SER A 34 -14.36 -14.21 32.14
C SER A 34 -13.88 -14.16 33.58
N ALA A 35 -12.87 -13.35 33.88
CA ALA A 35 -12.40 -13.06 35.24
C ALA A 35 -13.22 -12.00 35.97
N ASN A 36 -14.33 -11.54 35.40
CA ASN A 36 -15.20 -10.48 35.96
C ASN A 36 -14.46 -9.16 36.28
N ILE A 37 -13.41 -8.85 35.56
CA ILE A 37 -12.72 -7.57 35.67
C ILE A 37 -13.51 -6.53 34.87
N PRO A 38 -13.86 -5.36 35.45
CA PRO A 38 -14.61 -4.33 34.74
C PRO A 38 -13.88 -3.83 33.51
N VAL A 39 -14.54 -3.85 32.37
CA VAL A 39 -14.06 -3.32 31.10
C VAL A 39 -15.24 -2.70 30.36
N SER A 40 -14.98 -1.65 29.56
CA SER A 40 -16.02 -0.98 28.78
C SER A 40 -16.69 -1.97 27.83
N PRO A 41 -18.03 -1.93 27.68
CA PRO A 41 -18.76 -2.87 26.82
C PRO A 41 -18.26 -2.86 25.36
N ASN A 42 -18.02 -1.67 24.83
CA ASN A 42 -17.55 -1.43 23.45
C ASN A 42 -16.15 -0.79 23.49
N TYR A 43 -15.19 -1.52 24.07
CA TYR A 43 -13.81 -1.02 24.11
C TYR A 43 -13.22 -0.95 22.71
N THR A 44 -12.75 0.24 22.34
CA THR A 44 -11.97 0.50 21.13
C THR A 44 -10.70 1.24 21.52
N PHE A 45 -9.54 0.71 21.11
CA PHE A 45 -8.24 1.24 21.55
C PHE A 45 -8.04 2.72 21.22
N TRP A 46 -8.30 3.11 19.97
CA TRP A 46 -8.07 4.49 19.55
C TRP A 46 -9.07 5.48 20.16
N GLU A 47 -10.33 5.09 20.37
CA GLU A 47 -11.32 5.94 21.04
C GLU A 47 -10.98 6.18 22.51
N PHE A 48 -10.36 5.18 23.17
CA PHE A 48 -9.88 5.31 24.53
C PHE A 48 -8.63 6.18 24.65
N MET A 49 -7.72 6.15 23.66
CA MET A 49 -6.38 6.78 23.74
C MET A 49 -6.27 8.12 23.03
N ALA A 50 -7.13 8.46 22.08
CA ALA A 50 -7.07 9.67 21.28
C ALA A 50 -8.39 10.44 21.29
N ASN A 51 -8.30 11.77 21.26
CA ASN A 51 -9.47 12.61 21.07
C ASN A 51 -9.87 12.59 19.58
N PRO A 52 -11.17 12.62 19.26
CA PRO A 52 -11.65 12.69 17.88
C PRO A 52 -11.07 13.88 17.08
N THR A 53 -10.76 14.99 17.76
CA THR A 53 -10.10 16.15 17.17
C THR A 53 -8.68 15.84 16.69
N ASP A 54 -7.91 15.10 17.50
CA ASP A 54 -6.55 14.69 17.13
C ASP A 54 -6.58 13.77 15.90
N VAL A 55 -7.49 12.80 15.87
CA VAL A 55 -7.68 11.87 14.74
C VAL A 55 -8.02 12.63 13.47
N ARG A 56 -8.89 13.63 13.56
CA ARG A 56 -9.23 14.47 12.43
C ARG A 56 -8.03 15.26 11.91
N ASP A 57 -7.25 15.84 12.81
CA ASP A 57 -6.06 16.59 12.45
C ASP A 57 -5.05 15.69 11.74
N TRP A 58 -4.88 14.45 12.19
CA TRP A 58 -4.04 13.46 11.51
C TRP A 58 -4.57 13.14 10.10
N ASN A 59 -5.90 13.01 9.94
CA ASN A 59 -6.50 12.77 8.62
C ASN A 59 -6.28 13.95 7.66
N ILE A 60 -6.39 15.20 8.14
CA ILE A 60 -6.08 16.41 7.36
C ILE A 60 -4.58 16.43 6.97
N GLN A 61 -3.71 15.97 7.86
CA GLN A 61 -2.27 15.87 7.62
C GLN A 61 -1.89 14.71 6.68
N GLY A 62 -2.85 13.87 6.30
CA GLY A 62 -2.66 12.79 5.31
C GLY A 62 -2.60 11.38 5.87
N LEU A 63 -2.89 11.16 7.18
CA LEU A 63 -3.09 9.82 7.72
C LEU A 63 -4.43 9.28 7.20
N PRO A 64 -4.48 8.04 6.67
CA PRO A 64 -5.73 7.44 6.25
C PRO A 64 -6.74 7.30 7.39
N SER A 65 -8.04 7.37 7.07
CA SER A 65 -9.14 7.40 8.05
C SER A 65 -9.62 6.01 8.49
N ASP A 66 -8.91 4.94 8.12
CA ASP A 66 -9.21 3.59 8.57
C ASP A 66 -8.74 3.36 10.02
N ASN A 67 -9.39 2.44 10.73
CA ASN A 67 -9.10 2.15 12.12
C ASN A 67 -7.62 1.78 12.36
N PHE A 68 -7.04 0.96 11.49
CA PHE A 68 -5.65 0.54 11.60
C PHE A 68 -4.67 1.71 11.51
N SER A 69 -4.90 2.64 10.58
CA SER A 69 -4.10 3.87 10.45
C SER A 69 -4.29 4.79 11.66
N THR A 70 -5.50 4.90 12.18
CA THR A 70 -5.79 5.67 13.41
C THR A 70 -5.09 5.08 14.63
N GLU A 71 -5.11 3.75 14.80
CA GLU A 71 -4.33 3.06 15.84
C GLU A 71 -2.83 3.34 15.71
N ASN A 72 -2.30 3.30 14.49
CA ASN A 72 -0.91 3.66 14.22
C ASN A 72 -0.62 5.12 14.60
N GLY A 73 -1.55 6.03 14.34
CA GLY A 73 -1.46 7.42 14.79
C GLY A 73 -1.30 7.54 16.30
N VAL A 74 -2.09 6.76 17.06
CA VAL A 74 -1.96 6.69 18.53
C VAL A 74 -0.60 6.12 18.95
N LEU A 75 -0.16 5.00 18.33
CA LEU A 75 1.13 4.37 18.63
C LEU A 75 2.30 5.34 18.42
N VAL A 76 2.27 6.11 17.34
CA VAL A 76 3.32 7.09 16.98
C VAL A 76 3.32 8.30 17.91
N THR A 77 2.15 8.83 18.28
CA THR A 77 2.03 10.10 19.02
C THR A 77 2.02 9.91 20.55
N ARG A 78 1.48 8.79 21.04
CA ARG A 78 1.32 8.50 22.47
C ARG A 78 2.34 7.47 23.00
N GLY A 79 3.08 6.81 22.13
CA GLY A 79 4.12 5.84 22.51
C GLY A 79 5.23 6.51 23.30
N ARG A 80 5.71 5.84 24.39
CA ARG A 80 6.84 6.35 25.19
C ARG A 80 8.19 6.18 24.52
N ARG A 81 8.32 5.14 23.66
CA ARG A 81 9.53 4.86 22.87
C ARG A 81 9.44 5.59 21.54
N TRP A 82 10.59 5.82 20.90
CA TRP A 82 10.60 6.41 19.57
C TRP A 82 9.94 5.48 18.55
N PRO A 83 9.03 5.97 17.70
CA PRO A 83 8.36 5.14 16.72
C PRO A 83 9.32 4.76 15.57
N LEU A 84 9.27 3.47 15.21
CA LEU A 84 9.92 2.91 14.02
C LEU A 84 8.83 2.34 13.10
N LEU A 85 8.56 3.03 12.00
CA LEU A 85 7.49 2.70 11.07
C LEU A 85 7.99 1.75 9.98
N ILE A 86 7.31 0.61 9.82
CA ILE A 86 7.44 -0.26 8.66
C ILE A 86 6.50 0.29 7.59
N ASP A 87 7.05 1.02 6.61
CA ASP A 87 6.27 1.86 5.69
C ASP A 87 6.75 1.74 4.24
N PRO A 88 6.58 0.57 3.60
CA PRO A 88 7.01 0.36 2.21
C PRO A 88 6.25 1.24 1.20
N GLN A 89 5.04 1.69 1.51
CA GLN A 89 4.23 2.56 0.65
C GLN A 89 4.40 4.06 0.96
N GLU A 90 5.26 4.44 1.91
CA GLU A 90 5.56 5.82 2.30
C GLU A 90 4.36 6.66 2.81
N GLN A 91 3.28 6.02 3.27
CA GLN A 91 2.13 6.74 3.83
C GLN A 91 2.44 7.37 5.19
N GLY A 92 3.05 6.62 6.08
CA GLY A 92 3.47 7.11 7.40
C GLY A 92 4.52 8.22 7.31
N LYS A 93 5.49 8.05 6.40
CA LYS A 93 6.52 9.07 6.10
C LYS A 93 5.88 10.39 5.65
N LYS A 94 4.90 10.35 4.75
CA LYS A 94 4.18 11.54 4.27
C LYS A 94 3.40 12.20 5.39
N TRP A 95 2.69 11.42 6.18
CA TRP A 95 1.94 11.92 7.31
C TRP A 95 2.84 12.63 8.33
N ILE A 96 3.96 12.03 8.75
CA ILE A 96 4.91 12.65 9.69
C ILE A 96 5.47 13.95 9.12
N ARG A 97 5.83 13.97 7.83
CA ARG A 97 6.31 15.20 7.17
C ARG A 97 5.25 16.32 7.20
N SER A 98 4.00 16.00 6.99
CA SER A 98 2.90 16.96 7.03
C SER A 98 2.63 17.43 8.47
N MET A 99 2.58 16.49 9.42
CA MET A 99 2.34 16.75 10.85
C MET A 99 3.40 17.69 11.44
N GLU A 100 4.68 17.42 11.18
CA GLU A 100 5.81 18.16 11.75
C GLU A 100 6.31 19.30 10.85
N SER A 101 5.65 19.58 9.74
CA SER A 101 6.07 20.62 8.78
C SER A 101 6.20 22.02 9.42
N LYS A 102 5.29 22.35 10.34
CA LYS A 102 5.28 23.62 11.06
C LYS A 102 6.37 23.72 12.12
N ASN A 103 6.86 22.58 12.60
CA ASN A 103 7.87 22.49 13.67
C ASN A 103 9.31 22.41 13.13
N GLY A 104 9.50 22.61 11.84
CA GLY A 104 10.82 22.67 11.22
C GLY A 104 11.51 21.30 11.08
N LEU A 105 10.73 20.25 10.79
CA LEU A 105 11.21 18.86 10.63
C LEU A 105 12.50 18.76 9.82
N LYS A 106 13.49 18.08 10.37
CA LYS A 106 14.71 17.69 9.66
C LYS A 106 14.61 16.25 9.20
N VAL A 107 14.94 16.00 7.93
CA VAL A 107 14.94 14.66 7.35
C VAL A 107 16.38 14.24 7.10
N VAL A 108 16.78 13.10 7.67
CA VAL A 108 18.14 12.57 7.60
C VAL A 108 18.12 11.08 7.20
N THR A 109 19.24 10.62 6.65
CA THR A 109 19.49 9.19 6.39
C THR A 109 20.82 8.78 6.99
N LEU A 110 20.96 7.53 7.41
CA LEU A 110 22.24 7.00 7.95
C LEU A 110 23.42 7.10 6.96
N LYS A 111 23.12 7.15 5.66
CA LYS A 111 24.13 7.28 4.58
C LYS A 111 24.68 8.70 4.41
N GLN A 112 24.15 9.70 5.11
CA GLN A 112 24.65 11.07 5.08
C GLN A 112 25.82 11.23 6.05
N ALA A 113 26.90 11.86 5.58
CA ALA A 113 28.10 12.04 6.42
C ALA A 113 27.88 13.00 7.62
N ASP A 114 26.90 13.91 7.51
CA ASP A 114 26.61 14.96 8.50
C ASP A 114 25.33 14.67 9.33
N TYR A 115 24.77 13.46 9.27
CA TYR A 115 23.52 13.14 9.96
C TYR A 115 23.63 13.32 11.49
N LEU A 116 24.77 12.91 12.10
CA LEU A 116 25.01 13.07 13.53
C LEU A 116 25.01 14.55 13.94
N ARG A 117 25.66 15.40 13.17
CA ARG A 117 25.69 16.86 13.44
C ARG A 117 24.29 17.48 13.33
N THR A 118 23.51 17.06 12.35
CA THR A 118 22.12 17.51 12.19
C THR A 118 21.28 17.06 13.38
N LEU A 119 21.49 15.83 13.85
CA LEU A 119 20.79 15.25 14.99
C LEU A 119 21.19 15.94 16.30
N GLU A 120 22.49 16.20 16.54
CA GLU A 120 23.01 16.97 17.68
C GLU A 120 22.30 18.33 17.78
N ASN A 121 22.27 19.09 16.69
CA ASN A 121 21.60 20.39 16.65
C ASN A 121 20.10 20.25 16.93
N ALA A 122 19.45 19.25 16.32
CA ALA A 122 18.02 19.06 16.50
C ALA A 122 17.63 18.70 17.94
N VAL A 123 18.42 17.86 18.61
CA VAL A 123 18.23 17.51 20.03
C VAL A 123 18.38 18.74 20.91
N GLN A 124 19.34 19.59 20.63
CA GLN A 124 19.61 20.81 21.41
C GLN A 124 18.52 21.87 21.25
N PHE A 125 18.01 22.03 20.03
CA PHE A 125 16.99 23.05 19.73
C PHE A 125 15.55 22.55 19.83
N GLY A 126 15.33 21.25 20.08
CA GLY A 126 14.01 20.66 20.20
C GLY A 126 13.29 20.47 18.85
N THR A 127 14.03 20.50 17.74
CA THR A 127 13.42 20.29 16.41
C THR A 127 13.17 18.81 16.14
N PRO A 128 12.01 18.44 15.53
CA PRO A 128 11.74 17.04 15.19
C PRO A 128 12.68 16.55 14.07
N VAL A 129 13.06 15.26 14.16
CA VAL A 129 13.88 14.58 13.17
C VAL A 129 13.21 13.33 12.67
N LEU A 130 13.15 13.17 11.35
CA LEU A 130 12.74 11.95 10.68
C LEU A 130 13.98 11.28 10.06
N MET A 131 14.38 10.15 10.61
CA MET A 131 15.39 9.29 10.03
C MET A 131 14.73 8.29 9.10
N GLN A 132 14.96 8.45 7.80
CA GLN A 132 14.32 7.64 6.78
C GLN A 132 15.25 6.53 6.27
N ASP A 133 14.61 5.51 5.67
CA ASP A 133 15.28 4.38 5.01
C ASP A 133 16.27 3.66 5.94
N VAL A 134 15.80 3.38 7.16
CA VAL A 134 16.55 2.62 8.16
C VAL A 134 16.63 1.16 7.71
N GLU A 135 17.81 0.61 7.70
CA GLU A 135 18.07 -0.81 7.45
C GLU A 135 17.86 -1.63 8.75
N GLU A 136 18.11 -2.93 8.73
CA GLU A 136 17.94 -3.80 9.92
C GLU A 136 18.95 -3.53 11.04
N SER A 137 20.00 -2.77 10.75
CA SER A 137 20.99 -2.32 11.72
C SER A 137 20.98 -0.79 11.87
N LEU A 138 21.16 -0.31 13.08
CA LEU A 138 21.32 1.10 13.41
C LEU A 138 22.75 1.39 13.83
N ASP A 139 23.18 2.63 13.62
CA ASP A 139 24.48 3.10 14.12
C ASP A 139 24.51 3.05 15.66
N PRO A 140 25.50 2.40 16.29
CA PRO A 140 25.64 2.36 17.75
C PRO A 140 25.69 3.75 18.40
N ALA A 141 26.11 4.79 17.67
CA ALA A 141 26.10 6.17 18.16
C ALA A 141 24.69 6.67 18.54
N LEU A 142 23.62 6.06 17.99
CA LEU A 142 22.23 6.40 18.30
C LEU A 142 21.70 5.72 19.56
N GLU A 143 22.43 4.75 20.13
CA GLU A 143 21.96 3.98 21.27
C GLU A 143 21.56 4.84 22.49
N PRO A 144 22.31 5.87 22.91
CA PRO A 144 21.91 6.73 24.02
C PRO A 144 20.61 7.47 23.76
N LEU A 145 20.34 7.85 22.51
CA LEU A 145 19.11 8.51 22.10
C LEU A 145 17.91 7.53 22.14
N LEU A 146 18.11 6.31 21.64
CA LEU A 146 17.07 5.27 21.67
C LEU A 146 16.72 4.85 23.08
N ASN A 147 17.71 4.72 23.96
CA ASN A 147 17.54 4.39 25.36
C ASN A 147 16.99 5.57 26.20
N LYS A 148 16.96 6.78 25.65
CA LYS A 148 16.67 8.00 26.42
C LYS A 148 17.57 8.12 27.65
N SER A 149 18.87 7.87 27.45
CA SER A 149 19.89 7.90 28.51
C SER A 149 20.21 9.34 28.92
N PHE A 150 19.34 9.92 29.72
CA PHE A 150 19.47 11.29 30.19
C PHE A 150 20.18 11.36 31.54
N VAL A 151 21.11 12.28 31.65
CA VAL A 151 21.78 12.63 32.91
C VAL A 151 21.34 14.02 33.31
N LYS A 152 20.80 14.14 34.53
CA LYS A 152 20.41 15.43 35.08
C LYS A 152 21.62 16.09 35.76
N GLN A 153 22.07 17.21 35.24
CA GLN A 153 23.18 17.99 35.76
C GLN A 153 22.64 19.39 36.15
N GLY A 154 22.37 19.56 37.45
CA GLY A 154 21.71 20.77 37.92
C GLY A 154 20.32 20.94 37.36
N ASN A 155 20.07 22.04 36.66
CA ASN A 155 18.79 22.36 36.03
C ASN A 155 18.72 21.93 34.54
N LYS A 156 19.79 21.30 34.03
CA LYS A 156 19.89 20.87 32.63
C LYS A 156 19.83 19.36 32.52
N ILE A 157 19.23 18.90 31.44
CA ILE A 157 19.23 17.50 31.03
C ILE A 157 20.28 17.35 29.94
N ILE A 158 21.28 16.49 30.17
CA ILE A 158 22.36 16.25 29.24
C ILE A 158 22.28 14.83 28.72
N MET A 159 22.61 14.65 27.46
CA MET A 159 22.70 13.36 26.79
C MET A 159 24.03 13.27 26.03
N LYS A 160 24.66 12.09 26.07
CA LYS A 160 25.86 11.80 25.27
C LYS A 160 25.38 11.26 23.90
N LEU A 161 25.79 11.94 22.82
CA LEU A 161 25.55 11.49 21.46
C LEU A 161 26.88 11.42 20.70
N GLY A 162 27.26 10.20 20.28
CA GLY A 162 28.62 9.96 19.81
C GLY A 162 29.65 10.32 20.88
N ASP A 163 30.60 11.20 20.58
CA ASP A 163 31.66 11.64 21.49
C ASP A 163 31.33 12.93 22.25
N LYS A 164 30.15 13.53 22.03
CA LYS A 164 29.78 14.83 22.60
C LYS A 164 28.67 14.71 23.63
N GLU A 165 28.78 15.54 24.65
CA GLU A 165 27.68 15.80 25.60
C GLU A 165 26.87 17.01 25.13
N ILE A 166 25.57 16.81 24.92
CA ILE A 166 24.64 17.83 24.42
C ILE A 166 23.50 18.04 25.40
N GLU A 167 23.02 19.27 25.47
CA GLU A 167 21.80 19.61 26.23
C GLU A 167 20.57 19.06 25.51
N TYR A 168 19.75 18.30 26.23
CA TYR A 168 18.53 17.70 25.67
C TYR A 168 17.33 18.61 25.87
N ASN A 169 16.67 18.94 24.77
CA ASN A 169 15.43 19.69 24.81
C ASN A 169 14.21 18.73 24.85
N PRO A 170 13.29 18.85 25.83
CA PRO A 170 12.09 17.99 25.96
C PRO A 170 11.12 18.07 24.76
N GLU A 171 11.17 19.13 23.97
CA GLU A 171 10.35 19.31 22.76
C GLU A 171 10.83 18.43 21.61
N PHE A 172 12.04 17.88 21.69
CA PHE A 172 12.60 17.02 20.63
C PHE A 172 11.74 15.80 20.37
N ARG A 173 11.54 15.49 19.10
CA ARG A 173 10.82 14.29 18.61
C ARG A 173 11.69 13.57 17.60
N PHE A 174 11.68 12.24 17.68
CA PHE A 174 12.46 11.39 16.79
C PHE A 174 11.60 10.31 16.17
N TYR A 175 11.63 10.23 14.85
CA TYR A 175 10.87 9.28 14.05
C TYR A 175 11.84 8.48 13.17
N LEU A 176 11.58 7.18 13.05
CA LEU A 176 12.34 6.29 12.18
C LEU A 176 11.37 5.64 11.18
N THR A 177 11.80 5.49 9.93
CA THR A 177 11.01 4.79 8.90
C THR A 177 11.89 3.83 8.11
N THR A 178 11.34 2.66 7.77
CA THR A 178 11.95 1.67 6.89
C THR A 178 11.05 1.34 5.71
N LYS A 179 11.65 1.08 4.55
CA LYS A 179 10.95 0.57 3.35
C LYS A 179 10.91 -0.95 3.29
N ILE A 180 11.65 -1.63 4.17
CA ILE A 180 11.67 -3.09 4.23
C ILE A 180 10.30 -3.56 4.72
N ALA A 181 9.61 -4.39 3.93
CA ALA A 181 8.25 -4.84 4.25
C ALA A 181 8.21 -5.84 5.42
N ASN A 182 9.27 -6.62 5.60
CA ASN A 182 9.39 -7.59 6.70
C ASN A 182 10.79 -7.52 7.31
N PRO A 183 11.12 -6.47 8.07
CA PRO A 183 12.44 -6.31 8.67
C PRO A 183 12.60 -7.20 9.89
N HIS A 184 13.80 -7.74 10.07
CA HIS A 184 14.21 -8.54 11.23
C HIS A 184 15.12 -7.73 12.15
N TYR A 185 14.52 -6.89 12.98
CA TYR A 185 15.28 -6.10 13.94
C TYR A 185 15.76 -6.92 15.11
N PRO A 186 17.05 -6.79 15.51
CA PRO A 186 17.56 -7.43 16.70
C PRO A 186 16.90 -6.86 17.97
N PRO A 187 16.96 -7.60 19.10
CA PRO A 187 16.37 -7.16 20.38
C PRO A 187 16.83 -5.78 20.85
N GLU A 188 18.06 -5.40 20.54
CA GLU A 188 18.67 -4.11 20.90
C GLU A 188 17.92 -2.92 20.27
N ILE A 189 17.26 -3.12 19.15
CA ILE A 189 16.44 -2.09 18.48
C ILE A 189 14.97 -2.27 18.84
N SER A 190 14.45 -3.48 18.76
CA SER A 190 13.02 -3.75 18.95
C SER A 190 12.52 -3.46 20.36
N THR A 191 13.37 -3.61 21.37
CA THR A 191 13.02 -3.27 22.77
C THR A 191 13.08 -1.77 23.07
N LYS A 192 13.83 -1.00 22.28
CA LYS A 192 14.06 0.44 22.50
C LYS A 192 13.16 1.34 21.64
N THR A 193 12.54 0.79 20.63
CA THR A 193 11.63 1.49 19.71
C THR A 193 10.22 0.95 19.81
N THR A 194 9.23 1.74 19.36
CA THR A 194 7.87 1.27 19.12
C THR A 194 7.76 0.94 17.64
N ILE A 195 7.95 -0.35 17.30
CA ILE A 195 7.77 -0.80 15.93
C ILE A 195 6.30 -0.70 15.60
N THR A 196 5.98 0.00 14.52
CA THR A 196 4.61 0.23 14.07
C THR A 196 4.47 -0.19 12.62
N ASN A 197 3.61 -1.15 12.36
CA ASN A 197 3.35 -1.63 11.00
C ASN A 197 2.38 -0.65 10.31
N CYS A 198 2.89 0.11 9.35
CA CYS A 198 2.12 1.03 8.52
C CYS A 198 1.87 0.47 7.10
N MET A 199 2.10 -0.82 6.90
CA MET A 199 1.90 -1.44 5.60
C MET A 199 0.41 -1.51 5.26
N VAL A 200 0.07 -0.96 4.09
CA VAL A 200 -1.31 -0.93 3.60
C VAL A 200 -1.74 -2.32 3.15
N LYS A 201 -2.89 -2.77 3.62
CA LYS A 201 -3.55 -3.99 3.19
C LYS A 201 -4.74 -3.69 2.27
N GLU A 202 -5.24 -4.73 1.59
CA GLU A 202 -6.32 -4.62 0.61
C GLU A 202 -7.56 -3.94 1.18
N GLN A 203 -8.01 -4.32 2.39
CA GLN A 203 -9.18 -3.72 3.04
C GLN A 203 -8.95 -2.25 3.44
N GLY A 204 -7.77 -1.91 3.97
CA GLY A 204 -7.43 -0.53 4.31
C GLY A 204 -7.36 0.36 3.06
N LEU A 205 -6.75 -0.14 1.98
CA LEU A 205 -6.70 0.58 0.72
C LEU A 205 -8.09 0.75 0.09
N GLU A 206 -8.94 -0.28 0.16
CA GLU A 206 -10.33 -0.19 -0.31
C GLU A 206 -11.08 0.94 0.40
N ALA A 207 -10.93 1.07 1.72
CA ALA A 207 -11.55 2.16 2.49
C ALA A 207 -11.04 3.55 2.06
N GLN A 208 -9.74 3.69 1.82
CA GLN A 208 -9.14 4.94 1.33
C GLN A 208 -9.63 5.30 -0.08
N LEU A 209 -9.65 4.33 -0.99
CA LEU A 209 -10.10 4.53 -2.36
C LEU A 209 -11.61 4.80 -2.42
N LEU A 210 -12.39 4.22 -1.51
CA LEU A 210 -13.82 4.54 -1.38
C LEU A 210 -14.03 6.03 -1.07
N GLY A 211 -13.28 6.60 -0.12
CA GLY A 211 -13.33 8.03 0.15
C GLY A 211 -12.98 8.89 -1.07
N ILE A 212 -11.98 8.46 -1.87
CA ILE A 212 -11.58 9.16 -3.09
C ILE A 212 -12.69 9.13 -4.15
N VAL A 213 -13.29 7.96 -4.40
CA VAL A 213 -14.40 7.83 -5.38
C VAL A 213 -15.57 8.71 -4.97
N VAL A 214 -16.00 8.62 -3.72
CA VAL A 214 -17.15 9.38 -3.23
C VAL A 214 -16.88 10.89 -3.30
N ARG A 215 -15.69 11.34 -2.93
CA ARG A 215 -15.29 12.76 -3.03
C ARG A 215 -15.33 13.28 -4.48
N LYS A 216 -15.02 12.42 -5.46
CA LYS A 216 -15.05 12.79 -6.89
C LYS A 216 -16.45 12.69 -7.51
N GLU A 217 -17.25 11.73 -7.10
CA GLU A 217 -18.59 11.48 -7.66
C GLU A 217 -19.69 12.27 -6.93
N LYS A 218 -19.60 12.39 -5.61
CA LYS A 218 -20.56 13.02 -4.71
C LYS A 218 -19.85 13.81 -3.60
N PRO A 219 -19.18 14.93 -3.93
CA PRO A 219 -18.43 15.72 -2.95
C PRO A 219 -19.29 16.18 -1.77
N GLU A 220 -20.58 16.45 -2.02
CA GLU A 220 -21.53 16.87 -0.98
C GLU A 220 -21.66 15.84 0.15
N LEU A 221 -21.59 14.53 -0.15
CA LEU A 221 -21.69 13.47 0.87
C LEU A 221 -20.45 13.43 1.76
N GLU A 222 -19.26 13.66 1.21
CA GLU A 222 -18.02 13.70 2.00
C GLU A 222 -17.98 14.97 2.87
N GLU A 223 -18.37 16.12 2.34
CA GLU A 223 -18.46 17.36 3.11
C GLU A 223 -19.46 17.23 4.26
N GLN A 224 -20.63 16.65 4.01
CA GLN A 224 -21.61 16.38 5.05
C GLN A 224 -21.06 15.42 6.11
N LYS A 225 -20.35 14.36 5.71
CA LYS A 225 -19.72 13.43 6.65
C LYS A 225 -18.69 14.13 7.52
N ASP A 226 -17.81 14.92 6.93
CA ASP A 226 -16.78 15.68 7.65
C ASP A 226 -17.42 16.65 8.67
N GLN A 227 -18.49 17.35 8.28
CA GLN A 227 -19.24 18.24 9.18
C GLN A 227 -19.91 17.46 10.32
N LEU A 228 -20.49 16.29 10.04
CA LEU A 228 -21.13 15.45 11.05
C LEU A 228 -20.11 14.90 12.05
N VAL A 229 -18.97 14.42 11.59
CA VAL A 229 -17.88 13.94 12.46
C VAL A 229 -17.39 15.06 13.37
N MET A 230 -17.27 16.29 12.84
CA MET A 230 -16.93 17.47 13.66
C MET A 230 -17.98 17.76 14.72
N SER A 231 -19.25 17.75 14.34
CA SER A 231 -20.37 18.03 15.24
C SER A 231 -20.45 16.97 16.34
N LEU A 232 -20.27 15.68 16.00
CA LEU A 232 -20.21 14.58 16.97
C LEU A 232 -19.04 14.75 17.94
N ALA A 233 -17.85 15.07 17.44
CA ALA A 233 -16.66 15.28 18.26
C ALA A 233 -16.85 16.48 19.21
N ALA A 234 -17.35 17.61 18.70
CA ALA A 234 -17.62 18.78 19.50
C ALA A 234 -18.69 18.52 20.57
N GLY A 235 -19.76 17.78 20.21
CA GLY A 235 -20.81 17.40 21.17
C GLY A 235 -20.28 16.47 22.28
N LYS A 236 -19.52 15.45 21.95
CA LYS A 236 -18.89 14.53 22.93
C LYS A 236 -17.97 15.30 23.88
N ARG A 237 -17.10 16.14 23.34
CA ARG A 237 -16.18 16.95 24.13
C ARG A 237 -16.93 17.89 25.08
N ARG A 238 -18.00 18.51 24.60
CA ARG A 238 -18.82 19.40 25.45
C ARG A 238 -19.53 18.65 26.58
N MET A 239 -19.96 17.41 26.33
CA MET A 239 -20.51 16.53 27.39
C MET A 239 -19.43 16.20 28.43
N GLU A 240 -18.22 15.82 28.02
CA GLU A 240 -17.12 15.56 28.96
C GLU A 240 -16.77 16.79 29.80
N GLU A 241 -16.68 17.96 29.18
CA GLU A 241 -16.44 19.23 29.88
C GLU A 241 -17.53 19.54 30.91
N LEU A 242 -18.81 19.28 30.58
CA LEU A 242 -19.93 19.46 31.50
C LEU A 242 -19.91 18.45 32.67
N GLU A 243 -19.55 17.20 32.40
CA GLU A 243 -19.38 16.17 33.42
C GLU A 243 -18.24 16.52 34.38
N ASP A 244 -17.10 16.97 33.88
CA ASP A 244 -15.96 17.41 34.68
C ASP A 244 -16.31 18.66 35.52
N GLU A 245 -17.04 19.61 34.94
CA GLU A 245 -17.52 20.82 35.63
C GLU A 245 -18.47 20.47 36.77
N ILE A 246 -19.41 19.54 36.54
CA ILE A 246 -20.30 19.01 37.56
C ILE A 246 -19.51 18.32 38.68
N LEU A 247 -18.57 17.44 38.34
CA LEU A 247 -17.74 16.73 39.30
C LEU A 247 -16.89 17.70 40.15
N LYS A 248 -16.32 18.72 39.50
CA LYS A 248 -15.55 19.75 40.18
C LYS A 248 -16.39 20.54 41.17
N MET A 249 -17.56 21.02 40.74
CA MET A 249 -18.49 21.76 41.62
C MET A 249 -18.96 20.90 42.80
N LEU A 250 -19.24 19.61 42.59
CA LEU A 250 -19.58 18.67 43.64
C LEU A 250 -18.42 18.42 44.61
N SER A 251 -17.18 18.41 44.13
CA SER A 251 -16.00 18.21 44.98
C SER A 251 -15.62 19.44 45.80
N GLU A 252 -15.91 20.63 45.29
CA GLU A 252 -15.60 21.91 45.92
C GLU A 252 -16.73 22.38 46.86
N ALA A 253 -17.92 21.77 46.79
CA ALA A 253 -19.08 22.14 47.63
C ALA A 253 -18.84 21.79 49.10
N SER A 254 -18.73 22.79 49.94
CA SER A 254 -18.63 22.66 51.41
C SER A 254 -19.97 22.97 52.04
N GLY A 255 -20.61 21.97 52.68
CA GLY A 255 -21.90 22.10 53.37
C GLY A 255 -23.03 21.31 52.70
N SER A 256 -24.30 21.70 53.00
CA SER A 256 -25.45 21.04 52.37
C SER A 256 -25.56 21.40 50.90
N LEU A 257 -25.47 20.41 50.03
CA LEU A 257 -25.55 20.56 48.57
C LEU A 257 -26.88 21.19 48.09
N LEU A 258 -27.94 21.05 48.89
CA LEU A 258 -29.28 21.55 48.58
C LEU A 258 -29.47 23.03 48.92
N ASP A 259 -28.61 23.60 49.76
CA ASP A 259 -28.70 24.99 50.20
C ASP A 259 -27.93 25.97 49.29
N ASN A 260 -27.20 25.43 48.30
CA ASN A 260 -26.47 26.23 47.32
C ASN A 260 -27.30 26.41 46.05
N GLU A 261 -28.06 27.51 45.97
CA GLU A 261 -28.93 27.82 44.83
C GLU A 261 -28.16 27.94 43.51
N GLU A 262 -26.93 28.42 43.53
CA GLU A 262 -26.06 28.54 42.33
C GLU A 262 -25.65 27.19 41.81
N LEU A 263 -25.30 26.25 42.66
CA LEU A 263 -24.98 24.87 42.32
C LEU A 263 -26.19 24.15 41.69
N VAL A 264 -27.37 24.31 42.30
CA VAL A 264 -28.61 23.69 41.80
C VAL A 264 -29.00 24.23 40.43
N ALA A 265 -28.89 25.55 40.24
CA ALA A 265 -29.17 26.19 38.95
C ALA A 265 -28.21 25.75 37.86
N THR A 266 -26.90 25.63 38.17
CA THR A 266 -25.87 25.17 37.23
C THR A 266 -26.05 23.69 36.86
N LEU A 267 -26.37 22.84 37.84
CA LEU A 267 -26.69 21.44 37.60
C LEU A 267 -27.93 21.24 36.72
N GLN A 268 -28.98 22.04 36.93
CA GLN A 268 -30.18 22.00 36.10
C GLN A 268 -29.86 22.45 34.65
N ASN A 269 -29.11 23.52 34.50
CA ASN A 269 -28.69 24.01 33.17
C ASN A 269 -27.81 22.98 32.46
N SER A 270 -26.82 22.42 33.17
CA SER A 270 -25.93 21.38 32.60
C SER A 270 -26.73 20.14 32.21
N LYS A 271 -27.73 19.74 32.97
CA LYS A 271 -28.63 18.63 32.63
C LYS A 271 -29.40 18.90 31.34
N THR A 272 -29.98 20.10 31.21
CA THR A 272 -30.77 20.50 30.04
C THR A 272 -29.89 20.51 28.80
N VAL A 273 -28.69 21.13 28.87
CA VAL A 273 -27.72 21.19 27.78
C VAL A 273 -27.21 19.78 27.40
N SER A 274 -26.97 18.92 28.41
CA SER A 274 -26.55 17.54 28.15
C SER A 274 -27.64 16.73 27.43
N GLU A 275 -28.90 16.95 27.76
CA GLU A 275 -30.04 16.28 27.14
C GLU A 275 -30.26 16.76 25.70
N GLU A 276 -30.10 18.06 25.43
CA GLU A 276 -30.13 18.64 24.08
C GLU A 276 -28.98 18.09 23.19
N ILE A 277 -27.76 18.07 23.71
CA ILE A 277 -26.60 17.51 23.03
C ILE A 277 -26.82 16.03 22.70
N LYS A 278 -27.35 15.25 23.65
CA LYS A 278 -27.64 13.82 23.47
C LYS A 278 -28.67 13.56 22.36
N GLN A 279 -29.74 14.38 22.31
CA GLN A 279 -30.72 14.29 21.21
C GLN A 279 -30.10 14.66 19.87
N GLN A 280 -29.29 15.71 19.83
CA GLN A 280 -28.58 16.12 18.61
C GLN A 280 -27.58 15.05 18.12
N LEU A 281 -26.86 14.40 19.05
CA LEU A 281 -25.97 13.28 18.72
C LEU A 281 -26.73 12.11 18.11
N GLN A 282 -27.90 11.73 18.63
CA GLN A 282 -28.71 10.65 18.05
C GLN A 282 -29.18 10.94 16.64
N VAL A 283 -29.60 12.17 16.34
CA VAL A 283 -30.00 12.60 14.98
C VAL A 283 -28.80 12.59 14.05
N THR A 284 -27.66 13.03 14.52
CA THR A 284 -26.41 13.07 13.77
C THR A 284 -25.91 11.66 13.42
N GLU A 285 -25.94 10.72 14.39
CA GLU A 285 -25.61 9.30 14.15
C GLU A 285 -26.54 8.62 13.14
N ALA A 286 -27.85 8.94 13.22
CA ALA A 286 -28.81 8.41 12.24
C ALA A 286 -28.55 8.93 10.83
N THR A 287 -28.11 10.18 10.71
CA THR A 287 -27.75 10.80 9.42
C THR A 287 -26.45 10.24 8.89
N GLU A 288 -25.45 10.03 9.73
CA GLU A 288 -24.18 9.38 9.41
C GLU A 288 -24.40 8.00 8.78
N LYS A 289 -25.24 7.17 9.39
CA LYS A 289 -25.61 5.84 8.86
C LYS A 289 -26.24 5.91 7.46
N LYS A 290 -27.04 6.94 7.18
CA LYS A 290 -27.61 7.14 5.83
C LYS A 290 -26.56 7.52 4.81
N ILE A 291 -25.63 8.41 5.17
CA ILE A 291 -24.51 8.83 4.33
C ILE A 291 -23.59 7.65 4.05
N ASP A 292 -23.25 6.87 5.09
CA ASP A 292 -22.42 5.68 4.92
C ASP A 292 -23.07 4.66 4.00
N LYS A 293 -24.38 4.44 4.09
CA LYS A 293 -25.08 3.57 3.15
C LYS A 293 -25.03 4.06 1.70
N ALA A 294 -25.10 5.37 1.48
CA ALA A 294 -24.94 5.95 0.15
C ALA A 294 -23.51 5.81 -0.39
N ARG A 295 -22.50 5.95 0.48
CA ARG A 295 -21.09 5.74 0.15
C ARG A 295 -20.81 4.28 -0.22
N GLU A 296 -21.40 3.33 0.52
CA GLU A 296 -21.24 1.90 0.28
C GLU A 296 -21.65 1.48 -1.15
N GLY A 297 -22.54 2.21 -1.79
CA GLY A 297 -22.87 2.00 -3.20
C GLY A 297 -21.67 2.05 -4.15
N TYR A 298 -20.62 2.82 -3.80
CA TYR A 298 -19.38 2.95 -4.61
C TYR A 298 -18.29 1.93 -4.22
N ARG A 299 -18.51 1.11 -3.18
CA ARG A 299 -17.53 0.11 -2.73
C ARG A 299 -17.02 -0.82 -3.83
N PRO A 300 -17.83 -1.28 -4.81
CA PRO A 300 -17.30 -2.12 -5.89
C PRO A 300 -16.21 -1.46 -6.74
N CYS A 301 -16.22 -0.13 -6.88
CA CYS A 301 -15.14 0.59 -7.56
C CYS A 301 -13.85 0.59 -6.72
N ALA A 302 -13.98 0.87 -5.44
CA ALA A 302 -12.84 0.87 -4.51
C ALA A 302 -12.22 -0.52 -4.36
N ASN A 303 -13.05 -1.56 -4.26
CA ASN A 303 -12.61 -2.94 -4.19
C ASN A 303 -11.83 -3.35 -5.46
N ARG A 304 -12.37 -3.06 -6.65
CA ARG A 304 -11.69 -3.33 -7.91
C ARG A 304 -10.33 -2.62 -7.97
N ALA A 305 -10.29 -1.36 -7.59
CA ALA A 305 -9.05 -0.59 -7.59
C ALA A 305 -8.05 -1.12 -6.55
N ALA A 306 -8.48 -1.51 -5.35
CA ALA A 306 -7.61 -2.13 -4.36
C ALA A 306 -6.97 -3.42 -4.88
N ILE A 307 -7.77 -4.33 -5.46
CA ILE A 307 -7.29 -5.56 -6.09
C ILE A 307 -6.22 -5.26 -7.15
N LEU A 308 -6.48 -4.32 -8.05
CA LEU A 308 -5.55 -3.97 -9.12
C LEU A 308 -4.23 -3.39 -8.60
N TYR A 309 -4.26 -2.59 -7.53
CA TYR A 309 -3.02 -2.13 -6.91
C TYR A 309 -2.17 -3.28 -6.38
N PHE A 310 -2.77 -4.25 -5.71
CA PHE A 310 -2.02 -5.41 -5.20
C PHE A 310 -1.51 -6.31 -6.32
N VAL A 311 -2.24 -6.42 -7.44
CA VAL A 311 -1.72 -7.07 -8.66
C VAL A 311 -0.45 -6.38 -9.16
N LEU A 312 -0.40 -5.04 -9.15
CA LEU A 312 0.82 -4.30 -9.50
C LEU A 312 1.95 -4.51 -8.50
N ASN A 313 1.63 -4.52 -7.21
CA ASN A 313 2.61 -4.74 -6.16
C ASN A 313 3.23 -6.14 -6.24
N ASP A 314 2.46 -7.15 -6.60
CA ASP A 314 2.93 -8.53 -6.79
C ASP A 314 3.94 -8.66 -7.95
N LEU A 315 3.92 -7.76 -8.94
CA LEU A 315 4.88 -7.77 -10.04
C LEU A 315 6.33 -7.56 -9.58
N GLY A 316 6.53 -6.89 -8.45
CA GLY A 316 7.85 -6.73 -7.83
C GLY A 316 8.54 -8.05 -7.47
N THR A 317 7.77 -9.12 -7.30
CA THR A 317 8.32 -10.47 -7.07
C THR A 317 8.77 -11.16 -8.37
N VAL A 318 8.25 -10.73 -9.52
CA VAL A 318 8.63 -11.25 -10.84
C VAL A 318 9.93 -10.63 -11.32
N ASP A 319 10.06 -9.30 -11.17
CA ASP A 319 11.29 -8.57 -11.50
C ASP A 319 11.43 -7.35 -10.57
N PRO A 320 12.60 -7.13 -9.96
CA PRO A 320 12.84 -5.98 -9.07
C PRO A 320 12.59 -4.62 -9.71
N MET A 321 12.66 -4.52 -11.05
CA MET A 321 12.39 -3.27 -11.77
C MET A 321 10.90 -2.92 -11.83
N TYR A 322 9.99 -3.84 -11.50
CA TYR A 322 8.54 -3.62 -11.56
C TYR A 322 8.02 -3.05 -10.24
N GLN A 323 8.47 -1.86 -9.90
CA GLN A 323 8.04 -1.13 -8.70
C GLN A 323 7.03 -0.05 -9.07
N PHE A 324 5.92 0.02 -8.33
CA PHE A 324 4.85 1.00 -8.53
C PHE A 324 4.54 1.71 -7.21
N SER A 325 4.40 3.03 -7.24
CA SER A 325 4.02 3.78 -6.05
C SER A 325 2.50 3.83 -5.89
N LEU A 326 2.04 3.81 -4.64
CA LEU A 326 0.63 3.98 -4.34
C LEU A 326 0.12 5.37 -4.79
N GLU A 327 0.95 6.40 -4.68
CA GLU A 327 0.61 7.76 -5.09
C GLU A 327 0.29 7.86 -6.58
N THR A 328 1.22 7.40 -7.43
CA THR A 328 1.02 7.37 -8.88
C THR A 328 -0.19 6.53 -9.28
N TYR A 329 -0.42 5.42 -8.54
CA TYR A 329 -1.59 4.59 -8.76
C TYR A 329 -2.90 5.33 -8.42
N VAL A 330 -2.95 6.05 -7.30
CA VAL A 330 -4.11 6.85 -6.90
C VAL A 330 -4.38 7.96 -7.92
N GLU A 331 -3.34 8.62 -8.45
CA GLU A 331 -3.50 9.59 -9.54
C GLU A 331 -4.12 8.97 -10.78
N LEU A 332 -3.66 7.77 -11.18
CA LEU A 332 -4.24 7.02 -12.30
C LEU A 332 -5.71 6.65 -12.03
N PHE A 333 -6.05 6.31 -10.79
CA PHE A 333 -7.41 5.99 -10.40
C PHE A 333 -8.32 7.23 -10.48
N ILE A 334 -7.89 8.36 -9.96
CA ILE A 334 -8.61 9.65 -10.06
C ILE A 334 -8.85 10.01 -11.52
N LEU A 335 -7.81 9.93 -12.35
CA LEU A 335 -7.92 10.18 -13.78
C LEU A 335 -8.92 9.23 -14.47
N SER A 336 -8.97 7.97 -14.03
CA SER A 336 -9.92 6.98 -14.54
C SER A 336 -11.35 7.33 -14.19
N ILE A 337 -11.62 7.81 -12.96
CA ILE A 337 -12.95 8.27 -12.53
C ILE A 337 -13.38 9.47 -13.39
N GLU A 338 -12.49 10.41 -13.66
CA GLU A 338 -12.78 11.62 -14.44
C GLU A 338 -13.05 11.33 -15.91
N LYS A 339 -12.30 10.40 -16.52
CA LYS A 339 -12.38 10.07 -17.96
C LYS A 339 -13.38 8.98 -18.31
N ALA A 340 -13.80 8.14 -17.36
CA ALA A 340 -14.80 7.10 -17.63
C ALA A 340 -16.15 7.70 -18.06
N PRO A 341 -16.90 7.04 -18.95
CA PRO A 341 -18.22 7.50 -19.39
C PRO A 341 -19.15 7.79 -18.21
N ARG A 342 -19.76 8.96 -18.20
CA ARG A 342 -20.74 9.36 -17.17
C ARG A 342 -22.06 8.60 -17.36
N SER A 343 -22.72 8.27 -16.26
CA SER A 343 -24.08 7.73 -16.24
C SER A 343 -24.79 8.20 -14.97
N GLU A 344 -26.09 8.43 -15.05
CA GLU A 344 -26.93 8.76 -13.90
C GLU A 344 -27.28 7.53 -13.08
N GLU A 345 -27.26 6.34 -13.72
CA GLU A 345 -27.49 5.07 -13.05
C GLU A 345 -26.21 4.56 -12.37
N LEU A 346 -26.26 4.43 -11.04
CA LEU A 346 -25.10 4.01 -10.24
C LEU A 346 -24.47 2.68 -10.70
N PRO A 347 -25.25 1.60 -10.97
CA PRO A 347 -24.67 0.33 -11.43
C PRO A 347 -23.91 0.43 -12.74
N GLU A 348 -24.43 1.25 -13.68
CA GLU A 348 -23.78 1.49 -14.96
C GLU A 348 -22.52 2.35 -14.77
N ARG A 349 -22.60 3.40 -13.96
CA ARG A 349 -21.44 4.24 -13.64
C ARG A 349 -20.31 3.41 -13.03
N ILE A 350 -20.62 2.51 -12.11
CA ILE A 350 -19.65 1.60 -11.48
C ILE A 350 -18.97 0.71 -12.54
N ARG A 351 -19.74 0.14 -13.46
CA ARG A 351 -19.18 -0.67 -14.56
C ARG A 351 -18.25 0.16 -15.42
N ASN A 352 -18.68 1.34 -15.84
CA ASN A 352 -17.89 2.23 -16.69
C ASN A 352 -16.55 2.61 -16.02
N VAL A 353 -16.55 2.95 -14.74
CA VAL A 353 -15.33 3.29 -13.98
C VAL A 353 -14.44 2.06 -13.88
N ASN A 354 -14.99 0.89 -13.51
CA ASN A 354 -14.22 -0.34 -13.36
C ASN A 354 -13.57 -0.79 -14.67
N ASP A 355 -14.32 -0.76 -15.77
CA ASP A 355 -13.83 -1.17 -17.09
C ASP A 355 -12.75 -0.22 -17.60
N TYR A 356 -12.98 1.09 -17.45
CA TYR A 356 -11.99 2.09 -17.84
C TYR A 356 -10.73 1.98 -17.00
N HIS A 357 -10.86 1.90 -15.68
CA HIS A 357 -9.71 1.81 -14.77
C HIS A 357 -8.91 0.53 -14.98
N THR A 358 -9.59 -0.62 -15.13
CA THR A 358 -8.93 -1.91 -15.38
C THR A 358 -8.07 -1.83 -16.66
N TYR A 359 -8.62 -1.24 -17.74
CA TYR A 359 -7.87 -1.10 -18.97
C TYR A 359 -6.76 -0.03 -18.88
N ALA A 360 -6.98 1.07 -18.16
CA ALA A 360 -5.97 2.09 -17.93
C ALA A 360 -4.76 1.52 -17.17
N VAL A 361 -5.01 0.72 -16.12
CA VAL A 361 -3.96 0.00 -15.37
C VAL A 361 -3.21 -0.97 -16.28
N TYR A 362 -3.93 -1.78 -17.06
CA TYR A 362 -3.32 -2.70 -18.01
C TYR A 362 -2.40 -1.97 -19.00
N ARG A 363 -2.91 -0.92 -19.64
CA ARG A 363 -2.15 -0.14 -20.63
C ARG A 363 -0.91 0.52 -20.04
N SER A 364 -1.04 1.16 -18.89
CA SER A 364 0.06 1.87 -18.24
C SER A 364 1.16 0.91 -17.77
N THR A 365 0.77 -0.27 -17.32
CA THR A 365 1.70 -1.29 -16.79
C THR A 365 2.40 -2.05 -17.92
N CYS A 366 1.66 -2.50 -18.95
CA CYS A 366 2.23 -3.23 -20.09
C CYS A 366 3.31 -2.43 -20.83
N ARG A 367 3.27 -1.11 -20.74
CA ARG A 367 4.31 -0.23 -21.32
C ARG A 367 5.69 -0.52 -20.73
N GLY A 368 5.75 -0.80 -19.42
CA GLY A 368 7.01 -1.03 -18.69
C GLY A 368 7.34 -2.51 -18.45
N LEU A 369 6.57 -3.45 -18.99
CA LEU A 369 6.82 -4.89 -18.84
C LEU A 369 7.54 -5.47 -20.06
N PHE A 370 8.47 -6.39 -19.81
CA PHE A 370 9.02 -7.23 -20.87
C PHE A 370 7.92 -8.08 -21.53
N GLU A 371 8.05 -8.34 -22.82
CA GLU A 371 7.04 -9.06 -23.63
C GLU A 371 6.63 -10.39 -23.00
N LYS A 372 7.61 -11.16 -22.51
CA LYS A 372 7.38 -12.46 -21.84
C LYS A 372 6.53 -12.39 -20.57
N HIS A 373 6.43 -11.22 -19.93
CA HIS A 373 5.69 -11.03 -18.68
C HIS A 373 4.29 -10.43 -18.87
N LYS A 374 3.97 -9.92 -20.08
CA LYS A 374 2.69 -9.25 -20.34
C LYS A 374 1.50 -10.20 -20.22
N LEU A 375 1.62 -11.41 -20.77
CA LEU A 375 0.54 -12.41 -20.66
C LEU A 375 0.37 -12.91 -19.22
N LEU A 376 1.48 -13.09 -18.48
CA LEU A 376 1.46 -13.43 -17.06
C LEU A 376 0.73 -12.36 -16.25
N PHE A 377 1.02 -11.10 -16.51
CA PHE A 377 0.33 -9.97 -15.85
C PHE A 377 -1.17 -9.99 -16.13
N SER A 378 -1.58 -10.19 -17.39
CA SER A 378 -2.99 -10.27 -17.77
C SER A 378 -3.71 -11.43 -17.07
N LEU A 379 -3.07 -12.61 -17.00
CA LEU A 379 -3.61 -13.75 -16.28
C LEU A 379 -3.76 -13.45 -14.79
N HIS A 380 -2.70 -12.92 -14.16
CA HIS A 380 -2.73 -12.60 -12.74
C HIS A 380 -3.83 -11.58 -12.42
N MET A 381 -3.95 -10.54 -13.22
CA MET A 381 -5.00 -9.54 -13.09
C MET A 381 -6.41 -10.17 -13.23
N THR A 382 -6.63 -11.01 -14.24
CA THR A 382 -7.90 -11.70 -14.47
C THR A 382 -8.28 -12.59 -13.28
N VAL A 383 -7.36 -13.42 -12.82
CA VAL A 383 -7.59 -14.34 -11.71
C VAL A 383 -7.84 -13.59 -10.40
N ARG A 384 -7.06 -12.55 -10.11
CA ARG A 384 -7.26 -11.73 -8.88
C ARG A 384 -8.63 -11.03 -8.88
N ILE A 385 -9.08 -10.52 -10.02
CA ILE A 385 -10.43 -9.96 -10.17
C ILE A 385 -11.51 -11.02 -9.92
N MET A 386 -11.32 -12.23 -10.46
CA MET A 386 -12.25 -13.34 -10.26
C MET A 386 -12.24 -13.86 -8.81
N GLN A 387 -11.10 -13.87 -8.14
CA GLN A 387 -10.98 -14.19 -6.72
C GLN A 387 -11.74 -13.18 -5.85
N GLY A 388 -11.59 -11.88 -6.13
CA GLY A 388 -12.38 -10.83 -5.47
C GLY A 388 -13.89 -11.01 -5.64
N ALA A 389 -14.32 -11.56 -6.79
CA ALA A 389 -15.70 -11.92 -7.06
C ALA A 389 -16.10 -13.33 -6.52
N LYS A 390 -15.21 -14.03 -5.82
CA LYS A 390 -15.38 -15.40 -5.29
C LYS A 390 -15.71 -16.45 -6.37
N LYS A 391 -15.23 -16.25 -7.60
CA LYS A 391 -15.44 -17.15 -8.73
C LYS A 391 -14.33 -18.19 -8.93
N VAL A 392 -13.20 -18.03 -8.23
CA VAL A 392 -12.01 -18.87 -8.34
C VAL A 392 -11.64 -19.42 -6.96
N ASN A 393 -11.37 -20.73 -6.92
CA ASN A 393 -10.80 -21.37 -5.74
C ASN A 393 -9.29 -21.13 -5.70
N THR A 394 -8.80 -20.64 -4.57
CA THR A 394 -7.38 -20.30 -4.39
C THR A 394 -6.48 -21.55 -4.45
N GLU A 395 -6.93 -22.70 -3.92
CA GLU A 395 -6.15 -23.95 -3.96
C GLU A 395 -5.98 -24.46 -5.39
N GLU A 396 -7.05 -24.38 -6.21
CA GLU A 396 -7.00 -24.77 -7.62
C GLU A 396 -6.05 -23.84 -8.42
N TYR A 397 -6.08 -22.53 -8.15
CA TYR A 397 -5.16 -21.61 -8.78
C TYR A 397 -3.71 -21.83 -8.36
N LEU A 398 -3.46 -22.13 -7.10
CA LEU A 398 -2.11 -22.50 -6.62
C LEU A 398 -1.63 -23.79 -7.27
N PHE A 399 -2.52 -24.76 -7.46
CA PHE A 399 -2.21 -25.99 -8.20
C PHE A 399 -1.87 -25.68 -9.68
N PHE A 400 -2.63 -24.80 -10.32
CA PHE A 400 -2.32 -24.35 -11.69
C PHE A 400 -0.90 -23.76 -11.79
N LEU A 401 -0.47 -22.98 -10.81
CA LEU A 401 0.86 -22.35 -10.82
C LEU A 401 1.99 -23.35 -10.54
N ARG A 402 1.83 -24.19 -9.52
CA ARG A 402 2.92 -25.04 -8.99
C ARG A 402 2.93 -26.44 -9.58
N GLY A 403 1.78 -26.98 -9.97
CA GLY A 403 1.58 -28.39 -10.25
C GLY A 403 1.42 -29.23 -8.98
N GLY A 404 1.22 -30.52 -9.16
CA GLY A 404 1.20 -31.50 -8.09
C GLY A 404 2.62 -31.96 -7.74
N LEU A 405 2.89 -32.14 -6.46
CA LEU A 405 4.11 -32.76 -5.95
C LEU A 405 3.73 -34.02 -5.19
N VAL A 406 4.04 -35.16 -5.77
CA VAL A 406 3.80 -36.48 -5.10
C VAL A 406 4.84 -36.65 -4.01
N LEU A 407 4.38 -36.63 -2.75
CA LEU A 407 5.22 -36.82 -1.58
C LEU A 407 5.39 -38.32 -1.22
N ASP A 408 4.41 -39.13 -1.57
CA ASP A 408 4.38 -40.57 -1.25
C ASP A 408 3.97 -41.37 -2.47
N ARG A 409 4.96 -41.98 -3.13
CA ARG A 409 4.77 -42.78 -4.34
C ARG A 409 4.18 -44.19 -4.03
N GLU A 410 4.25 -44.65 -2.79
CA GLU A 410 3.71 -45.95 -2.43
C GLU A 410 2.17 -45.97 -2.40
N THR A 411 1.56 -44.83 -2.16
CA THR A 411 0.10 -44.66 -2.15
C THR A 411 -0.48 -44.21 -3.49
N GLN A 412 0.36 -43.94 -4.48
CA GLN A 412 -0.05 -43.49 -5.80
C GLN A 412 -0.60 -44.64 -6.66
N SER A 413 -1.74 -44.43 -7.32
CA SER A 413 -2.26 -45.36 -8.32
C SER A 413 -1.28 -45.52 -9.49
N PRO A 414 -1.07 -46.74 -10.00
CA PRO A 414 -0.20 -46.96 -11.14
C PRO A 414 -0.74 -46.22 -12.38
N ASN A 415 0.16 -45.75 -13.26
CA ASN A 415 -0.23 -45.11 -14.50
C ASN A 415 -0.93 -46.08 -15.45
N PRO A 416 -2.22 -45.88 -15.78
CA PRO A 416 -2.99 -46.83 -16.59
C PRO A 416 -2.61 -46.82 -18.06
N SER A 417 -1.89 -45.79 -18.53
CA SER A 417 -1.59 -45.55 -19.95
C SER A 417 -0.19 -44.95 -20.11
N SER A 418 0.82 -45.66 -19.61
CA SER A 418 2.23 -45.22 -19.65
C SER A 418 2.84 -45.07 -21.06
N ASP A 419 2.11 -45.53 -22.08
CA ASP A 419 2.46 -45.38 -23.49
C ASP A 419 2.32 -43.94 -24.01
N TRP A 420 1.40 -43.15 -23.44
CA TRP A 420 1.18 -41.77 -23.86
C TRP A 420 1.11 -40.75 -22.70
N ILE A 421 0.81 -41.18 -21.46
CA ILE A 421 0.85 -40.32 -20.28
C ILE A 421 2.23 -40.44 -19.62
N SER A 422 2.99 -39.36 -19.59
CA SER A 422 4.27 -39.34 -18.88
C SER A 422 4.08 -39.44 -17.37
N ASP A 423 5.08 -39.93 -16.66
CA ASP A 423 5.03 -40.06 -15.19
C ASP A 423 4.76 -38.72 -14.51
N ASN A 424 5.36 -37.63 -15.01
CA ASN A 424 5.11 -36.28 -14.49
C ASN A 424 3.66 -35.81 -14.73
N ALA A 425 3.06 -36.18 -15.85
CA ALA A 425 1.66 -35.84 -16.14
C ALA A 425 0.74 -36.67 -15.21
N TRP A 426 1.06 -37.93 -14.98
CA TRP A 426 0.32 -38.79 -14.07
C TRP A 426 0.44 -38.33 -12.61
N ASP A 427 1.62 -37.89 -12.18
CA ASP A 427 1.83 -37.26 -10.88
C ASP A 427 0.89 -36.06 -10.69
N ASN A 428 0.80 -35.18 -11.68
CA ASN A 428 -0.13 -34.06 -11.63
C ASN A 428 -1.60 -34.49 -11.58
N ILE A 429 -2.00 -35.52 -12.32
CA ILE A 429 -3.39 -36.03 -12.33
C ILE A 429 -3.76 -36.67 -10.99
N THR A 430 -2.88 -37.46 -10.38
CA THR A 430 -3.14 -38.10 -9.09
C THR A 430 -3.19 -37.06 -7.95
N GLU A 431 -2.38 -36.02 -8.00
CA GLU A 431 -2.48 -34.92 -7.05
C GLU A 431 -3.72 -34.04 -7.28
N LEU A 432 -4.12 -33.86 -8.54
CA LEU A 432 -5.35 -33.15 -8.90
C LEU A 432 -6.58 -33.86 -8.37
N ASP A 433 -6.60 -35.20 -8.39
CA ASP A 433 -7.68 -36.02 -7.87
C ASP A 433 -7.99 -35.78 -6.37
N LYS A 434 -7.01 -35.31 -5.60
CA LYS A 434 -7.18 -34.95 -4.18
C LYS A 434 -8.01 -33.68 -3.97
N LEU A 435 -8.10 -32.83 -4.97
CA LEU A 435 -8.90 -31.59 -4.89
C LEU A 435 -10.40 -31.93 -4.99
N PRO A 436 -11.26 -31.29 -4.18
CA PRO A 436 -12.67 -31.61 -4.09
C PRO A 436 -13.42 -31.66 -5.42
N ASN A 437 -13.12 -30.71 -6.33
CA ASN A 437 -13.80 -30.58 -7.61
C ASN A 437 -13.29 -31.55 -8.69
N PHE A 438 -12.15 -32.22 -8.45
CA PHE A 438 -11.50 -33.13 -9.39
C PHE A 438 -11.53 -34.58 -8.93
N ARG A 439 -12.24 -34.91 -7.86
CA ARG A 439 -12.34 -36.28 -7.35
C ARG A 439 -12.79 -37.25 -8.45
N ASN A 440 -12.15 -38.40 -8.52
CA ASN A 440 -12.30 -39.46 -9.51
C ASN A 440 -11.77 -39.15 -10.91
N ILE A 441 -10.94 -38.10 -11.07
CA ILE A 441 -10.33 -37.81 -12.37
C ILE A 441 -9.33 -38.92 -12.75
N ALA A 442 -8.53 -39.39 -11.82
CA ALA A 442 -7.60 -40.51 -12.06
C ALA A 442 -8.34 -41.79 -12.53
N SER A 443 -9.44 -42.13 -11.86
CA SER A 443 -10.30 -43.27 -12.29
C SER A 443 -10.94 -43.05 -13.66
N SER A 444 -11.24 -41.81 -14.04
CA SER A 444 -11.75 -41.49 -15.38
C SER A 444 -10.73 -41.77 -16.49
N PHE A 445 -9.45 -41.61 -16.23
CA PHE A 445 -8.38 -41.98 -17.17
C PHE A 445 -8.29 -43.50 -17.35
N GLU A 446 -8.59 -44.27 -16.30
CA GLU A 446 -8.66 -45.75 -16.40
C GLU A 446 -9.86 -46.23 -17.21
N GLN A 447 -11.05 -45.65 -16.92
CA GLN A 447 -12.31 -46.09 -17.52
C GLN A 447 -12.50 -45.59 -18.96
N ASN A 448 -12.06 -44.38 -19.27
CA ASN A 448 -12.27 -43.71 -20.55
C ASN A 448 -10.94 -43.38 -21.26
N SER A 449 -9.94 -44.24 -21.12
CA SER A 449 -8.59 -43.98 -21.65
C SER A 449 -8.56 -43.59 -23.12
N ARG A 450 -9.44 -44.20 -23.95
CA ARG A 450 -9.53 -43.89 -25.38
C ARG A 450 -9.98 -42.48 -25.66
N ASP A 451 -11.02 -41.99 -24.97
CA ASP A 451 -11.58 -40.66 -25.19
C ASP A 451 -10.57 -39.57 -24.73
N TRP A 452 -9.86 -39.84 -23.62
CA TRP A 452 -8.77 -38.97 -23.16
C TRP A 452 -7.60 -38.94 -24.14
N TYR A 453 -7.25 -40.08 -24.73
CA TYR A 453 -6.20 -40.16 -25.76
C TYR A 453 -6.59 -39.38 -27.02
N GLU A 454 -7.83 -39.53 -27.52
CA GLU A 454 -8.34 -38.80 -28.65
C GLU A 454 -8.30 -37.27 -28.41
N TRP A 455 -8.72 -36.85 -27.21
CA TRP A 455 -8.63 -35.44 -26.81
C TRP A 455 -7.17 -34.97 -26.72
N TYR A 456 -6.28 -35.75 -26.11
CA TYR A 456 -4.86 -35.45 -25.99
C TYR A 456 -4.18 -35.25 -27.35
N CYS A 457 -4.55 -36.03 -28.35
CA CYS A 457 -3.99 -35.97 -29.69
C CYS A 457 -4.53 -34.82 -30.56
N ARG A 458 -5.56 -34.09 -30.11
CA ARG A 458 -6.08 -32.92 -30.84
C ARG A 458 -5.02 -31.84 -30.98
N ALA A 459 -5.08 -31.12 -32.12
CA ALA A 459 -4.16 -30.01 -32.39
C ALA A 459 -4.42 -28.84 -31.42
N GLU A 460 -5.68 -28.59 -31.10
CA GLU A 460 -6.14 -27.49 -30.25
C GLU A 460 -7.10 -28.00 -29.15
N PRO A 461 -6.56 -28.82 -28.20
CA PRO A 461 -7.36 -29.43 -27.14
C PRO A 461 -8.04 -28.41 -26.20
N GLU A 462 -7.50 -27.18 -26.13
CA GLU A 462 -8.11 -26.08 -25.37
C GLU A 462 -9.45 -25.62 -25.92
N GLU A 463 -9.73 -25.81 -27.19
CA GLU A 463 -11.00 -25.46 -27.84
C GLU A 463 -12.00 -26.63 -27.88
N GLU A 464 -11.52 -27.85 -27.66
CA GLU A 464 -12.32 -29.06 -27.69
C GLU A 464 -12.98 -29.35 -26.35
N ALA A 465 -14.14 -30.03 -26.38
CA ALA A 465 -14.85 -30.48 -25.18
C ALA A 465 -14.03 -31.52 -24.42
N LEU A 466 -14.03 -31.45 -23.08
CA LEU A 466 -13.42 -32.47 -22.25
C LEU A 466 -14.18 -33.79 -22.34
N PRO A 467 -13.48 -34.96 -22.20
CA PRO A 467 -14.12 -36.25 -22.26
C PRO A 467 -15.16 -36.49 -21.16
N GLY A 468 -16.30 -37.08 -21.53
CA GLY A 468 -17.32 -37.56 -20.62
C GLY A 468 -17.99 -36.48 -19.77
N GLU A 469 -18.12 -36.70 -18.49
CA GLU A 469 -18.76 -35.76 -17.55
C GLU A 469 -17.95 -34.49 -17.26
N TRP A 470 -16.65 -34.50 -17.58
CA TRP A 470 -15.73 -33.42 -17.22
C TRP A 470 -16.03 -32.11 -17.94
N GLU A 471 -16.66 -32.17 -19.13
CA GLU A 471 -17.09 -30.97 -19.83
C GLU A 471 -18.10 -30.12 -19.03
N ASN A 472 -19.07 -30.80 -18.41
CA ASN A 472 -20.11 -30.13 -17.63
C ASN A 472 -19.72 -29.87 -16.16
N LYS A 473 -18.72 -30.60 -15.67
CA LYS A 473 -18.27 -30.52 -14.29
C LYS A 473 -17.25 -29.41 -14.07
N CYS A 474 -16.44 -29.10 -15.08
CA CYS A 474 -15.34 -28.17 -14.98
C CYS A 474 -15.68 -26.76 -15.51
N ASN A 475 -15.31 -25.76 -14.75
CA ASN A 475 -15.27 -24.38 -15.26
C ASN A 475 -14.02 -24.15 -16.14
N GLU A 476 -13.91 -22.99 -16.77
CA GLU A 476 -12.81 -22.68 -17.69
C GLU A 476 -11.41 -22.76 -17.02
N LEU A 477 -11.27 -22.32 -15.76
CA LEU A 477 -10.01 -22.44 -15.03
C LEU A 477 -9.67 -23.91 -14.76
N GLN A 478 -10.64 -24.72 -14.36
CA GLN A 478 -10.47 -26.14 -14.09
C GLN A 478 -10.10 -26.91 -15.36
N ARG A 479 -10.71 -26.56 -16.51
CA ARG A 479 -10.29 -27.11 -17.82
C ARG A 479 -8.83 -26.78 -18.12
N MET A 480 -8.40 -25.55 -17.86
CA MET A 480 -7.01 -25.13 -18.06
C MET A 480 -6.05 -25.88 -17.13
N ILE A 481 -6.46 -26.24 -15.91
CA ILE A 481 -5.65 -27.05 -14.98
C ILE A 481 -5.46 -28.46 -15.53
N ILE A 482 -6.50 -29.11 -16.05
CA ILE A 482 -6.41 -30.43 -16.68
C ILE A 482 -5.47 -30.35 -17.90
N LEU A 483 -5.65 -29.38 -18.76
CA LEU A 483 -4.81 -29.17 -19.93
C LEU A 483 -3.33 -29.01 -19.52
N ARG A 484 -3.05 -28.19 -18.51
CA ARG A 484 -1.69 -27.99 -18.00
C ARG A 484 -1.06 -29.28 -17.52
N SER A 485 -1.84 -30.15 -16.89
CA SER A 485 -1.35 -31.42 -16.35
C SER A 485 -0.94 -32.40 -17.46
N LEU A 486 -1.61 -32.33 -18.61
CA LEU A 486 -1.38 -33.27 -19.74
C LEU A 486 -0.58 -32.65 -20.90
N ARG A 487 -0.90 -31.41 -21.27
CA ARG A 487 -0.40 -30.72 -22.47
C ARG A 487 0.19 -29.36 -22.10
N SER A 488 1.34 -29.38 -21.43
CA SER A 488 2.04 -28.16 -21.01
C SER A 488 2.43 -27.24 -22.19
N ASP A 489 2.60 -27.80 -23.39
CA ASP A 489 2.87 -27.07 -24.63
C ASP A 489 1.71 -26.15 -25.06
N ARG A 490 0.47 -26.45 -24.69
CA ARG A 490 -0.72 -25.70 -25.08
C ARG A 490 -1.21 -24.68 -24.01
N VAL A 491 -0.56 -24.64 -22.86
CA VAL A 491 -0.99 -23.80 -21.72
C VAL A 491 -1.11 -22.33 -22.09
N LEU A 492 -0.17 -21.77 -22.86
CA LEU A 492 -0.21 -20.35 -23.24
C LEU A 492 -1.42 -20.00 -24.13
N PHE A 493 -1.85 -20.93 -24.99
CA PHE A 493 -3.04 -20.75 -25.82
C PHE A 493 -4.32 -20.80 -24.96
N ALA A 494 -4.40 -21.78 -24.05
CA ALA A 494 -5.52 -21.85 -23.10
C ALA A 494 -5.60 -20.61 -22.20
N VAL A 495 -4.47 -20.10 -21.72
CA VAL A 495 -4.43 -18.85 -20.94
C VAL A 495 -4.95 -17.67 -21.74
N ARG A 496 -4.58 -17.55 -23.02
CA ARG A 496 -5.10 -16.50 -23.90
C ARG A 496 -6.61 -16.60 -24.08
N ALA A 497 -7.11 -17.79 -24.40
CA ALA A 497 -8.54 -18.03 -24.54
C ALA A 497 -9.30 -17.70 -23.25
N PHE A 498 -8.79 -18.15 -22.10
CA PHE A 498 -9.36 -17.84 -20.79
C PHE A 498 -9.46 -16.33 -20.52
N ILE A 499 -8.39 -15.57 -20.77
CA ILE A 499 -8.41 -14.11 -20.56
C ILE A 499 -9.41 -13.43 -21.51
N VAL A 500 -9.47 -13.85 -22.78
CA VAL A 500 -10.41 -13.30 -23.75
C VAL A 500 -11.85 -13.51 -23.31
N ASN A 501 -12.19 -14.71 -22.85
CA ASN A 501 -13.54 -15.06 -22.40
C ASN A 501 -13.94 -14.31 -21.12
N GLN A 502 -13.01 -14.15 -20.17
CA GLN A 502 -13.31 -13.52 -18.88
C GLN A 502 -13.24 -11.98 -18.92
N MET A 503 -12.39 -11.41 -19.75
CA MET A 503 -12.17 -9.97 -19.79
C MET A 503 -12.43 -9.35 -21.17
N SER A 504 -11.68 -9.65 -22.18
CA SER A 504 -11.83 -9.37 -23.62
C SER A 504 -10.50 -9.48 -24.36
N GLN A 505 -10.55 -9.46 -25.70
CA GLN A 505 -9.40 -9.50 -26.60
C GLN A 505 -8.35 -8.39 -26.32
N LYS A 506 -8.76 -7.21 -25.89
CA LYS A 506 -7.85 -6.07 -25.62
C LYS A 506 -6.82 -6.35 -24.53
N PHE A 507 -7.05 -7.34 -23.64
CA PHE A 507 -6.13 -7.71 -22.57
C PHE A 507 -5.09 -8.78 -22.93
N VAL A 508 -5.18 -9.34 -24.12
CA VAL A 508 -4.18 -10.28 -24.69
C VAL A 508 -3.41 -9.67 -25.85
N THR A 509 -3.81 -8.49 -26.30
CA THR A 509 -3.12 -7.72 -27.33
C THR A 509 -2.48 -6.51 -26.70
N PRO A 510 -1.19 -6.58 -26.32
CA PRO A 510 -0.52 -5.45 -25.67
C PRO A 510 -0.58 -4.21 -26.56
N PRO A 511 -0.84 -3.04 -26.00
CA PRO A 511 -0.80 -1.80 -26.76
C PRO A 511 0.62 -1.55 -27.28
N VAL A 512 0.71 -1.07 -28.50
CA VAL A 512 1.99 -0.63 -29.07
C VAL A 512 2.52 0.54 -28.25
N MET A 513 3.79 0.49 -27.87
CA MET A 513 4.42 1.57 -27.13
C MET A 513 4.66 2.76 -28.07
N GLU A 514 3.96 3.87 -27.83
CA GLU A 514 4.18 5.12 -28.50
C GLU A 514 4.90 6.12 -27.57
N LEU A 515 6.15 6.46 -27.88
CA LEU A 515 6.93 7.44 -27.11
C LEU A 515 6.23 8.80 -27.03
N MET A 516 5.54 9.19 -28.10
CA MET A 516 4.76 10.43 -28.15
C MET A 516 3.66 10.47 -27.08
N GLN A 517 2.91 9.37 -26.92
CA GLN A 517 1.87 9.25 -25.92
C GLN A 517 2.47 9.20 -24.52
N THR A 518 3.57 8.48 -24.34
CA THR A 518 4.26 8.41 -23.04
C THR A 518 4.76 9.79 -22.59
N TYR A 519 5.29 10.58 -23.51
CA TYR A 519 5.66 11.96 -23.23
C TYR A 519 4.44 12.82 -22.85
N ALA A 520 3.32 12.66 -23.56
CA ALA A 520 2.09 13.40 -23.26
C ALA A 520 1.51 13.04 -21.88
N ASP A 521 1.67 11.80 -21.45
CA ASP A 521 1.24 11.32 -20.13
C ASP A 521 2.20 11.75 -18.99
N SER A 522 3.41 12.24 -19.32
CA SER A 522 4.45 12.58 -18.34
C SER A 522 4.38 14.01 -17.83
N THR A 523 4.92 14.23 -16.65
CA THR A 523 5.10 15.56 -16.06
C THR A 523 6.58 15.90 -15.89
N SER A 524 6.90 17.15 -15.61
CA SER A 524 8.28 17.59 -15.35
C SER A 524 8.87 17.02 -14.04
N THR A 525 8.04 16.49 -13.17
CA THR A 525 8.44 15.94 -11.87
C THR A 525 8.63 14.42 -11.88
N GLN A 526 8.24 13.75 -12.98
CA GLN A 526 8.30 12.30 -13.12
C GLN A 526 9.40 11.91 -14.10
N PRO A 527 10.42 11.13 -13.70
CA PRO A 527 11.41 10.61 -14.64
C PRO A 527 10.80 9.56 -15.57
N LEU A 528 11.30 9.49 -16.80
CA LEU A 528 10.93 8.49 -17.80
C LEU A 528 12.07 7.47 -17.91
N ILE A 529 11.76 6.21 -17.69
CA ILE A 529 12.77 5.15 -17.49
C ILE A 529 12.63 4.07 -18.56
N PHE A 530 13.65 3.95 -19.41
CA PHE A 530 13.79 2.82 -20.33
C PHE A 530 14.40 1.63 -19.60
N VAL A 531 13.66 0.55 -19.47
CA VAL A 531 14.14 -0.74 -18.96
C VAL A 531 14.57 -1.57 -20.16
N LEU A 532 15.86 -1.59 -20.43
CA LEU A 532 16.40 -2.09 -21.70
C LEU A 532 16.55 -3.62 -21.73
N SER A 533 16.20 -4.20 -22.85
CA SER A 533 16.64 -5.54 -23.24
C SER A 533 18.05 -5.50 -23.87
N PRO A 534 18.82 -6.58 -23.81
CA PRO A 534 20.14 -6.62 -24.42
C PRO A 534 20.13 -6.19 -25.91
N GLY A 535 21.02 -5.27 -26.27
CA GLY A 535 21.17 -4.78 -27.63
C GLY A 535 20.19 -3.68 -28.08
N VAL A 536 19.33 -3.19 -27.19
CA VAL A 536 18.40 -2.08 -27.49
C VAL A 536 19.00 -0.74 -27.05
N ASP A 537 19.00 0.24 -27.96
CA ASP A 537 19.40 1.63 -27.67
C ASP A 537 18.26 2.60 -28.05
N PRO A 538 17.65 3.30 -27.07
CA PRO A 538 16.54 4.21 -27.32
C PRO A 538 16.98 5.60 -27.81
N THR A 539 18.27 5.89 -27.89
CA THR A 539 18.84 7.24 -28.15
C THR A 539 18.33 7.84 -29.46
N SER A 540 18.31 7.06 -30.54
CA SER A 540 17.85 7.52 -31.86
C SER A 540 16.36 7.88 -31.86
N ASN A 541 15.53 7.01 -31.27
CA ASN A 541 14.07 7.23 -31.17
C ASN A 541 13.74 8.45 -30.31
N LEU A 542 14.49 8.64 -29.22
CA LEU A 542 14.31 9.78 -28.32
C LEU A 542 14.76 11.09 -28.98
N SER A 543 15.87 11.09 -29.72
CA SER A 543 16.33 12.24 -30.50
C SER A 543 15.31 12.64 -31.57
N GLN A 544 14.71 11.65 -32.27
CA GLN A 544 13.65 11.91 -33.22
C GLN A 544 12.40 12.49 -32.58
N LEU A 545 12.00 12.00 -31.41
CA LEU A 545 10.90 12.58 -30.64
C LEU A 545 11.19 14.02 -30.23
N ALA A 546 12.41 14.32 -29.77
CA ALA A 546 12.83 15.65 -29.39
C ALA A 546 12.74 16.61 -30.60
N THR A 547 13.18 16.19 -31.76
CA THR A 547 13.08 16.97 -33.01
C THR A 547 11.60 17.22 -33.37
N ASN A 548 10.74 16.20 -33.30
CA ASN A 548 9.31 16.32 -33.60
C ASN A 548 8.57 17.27 -32.63
N LYS A 549 9.10 17.47 -31.43
CA LYS A 549 8.56 18.37 -30.40
C LYS A 549 9.24 19.73 -30.38
N ASN A 550 10.08 20.06 -31.35
CA ASN A 550 10.89 21.29 -31.40
C ASN A 550 11.82 21.44 -30.17
N MET A 551 12.23 20.32 -29.59
CA MET A 551 13.14 20.26 -28.44
C MET A 551 14.55 19.78 -28.85
N GLY A 552 14.86 19.66 -30.14
CA GLY A 552 16.14 19.15 -30.64
C GLY A 552 17.34 19.90 -30.08
N ASP A 553 17.29 21.24 -30.08
CA ASP A 553 18.35 22.10 -29.53
C ASP A 553 18.42 22.07 -27.99
N LYS A 554 17.34 21.67 -27.33
CA LYS A 554 17.21 21.53 -25.87
C LYS A 554 17.28 20.07 -25.41
N PHE A 555 17.79 19.17 -26.24
CA PHE A 555 18.00 17.77 -25.89
C PHE A 555 19.47 17.52 -25.60
N LYS A 556 19.77 17.14 -24.34
CA LYS A 556 21.13 16.83 -23.89
C LYS A 556 21.20 15.37 -23.46
N SER A 557 22.13 14.63 -24.02
CA SER A 557 22.34 13.20 -23.71
C SER A 557 23.73 13.00 -23.11
N LEU A 558 23.80 12.16 -22.07
CA LEU A 558 25.03 11.80 -21.38
C LEU A 558 25.02 10.30 -21.05
N ALA A 559 26.03 9.57 -21.54
CA ALA A 559 26.24 8.20 -21.10
C ALA A 559 26.96 8.20 -19.74
N LEU A 560 26.36 7.56 -18.75
CA LEU A 560 26.94 7.49 -17.41
C LEU A 560 28.14 6.54 -17.37
N GLY A 561 29.20 6.96 -16.72
CA GLY A 561 30.43 6.22 -16.50
C GLY A 561 31.28 6.87 -15.41
N GLN A 562 32.45 6.31 -15.11
CA GLN A 562 33.32 6.86 -14.08
C GLN A 562 33.62 8.35 -14.30
N GLY A 563 33.44 9.17 -13.25
CA GLY A 563 33.73 10.60 -13.29
C GLY A 563 32.64 11.49 -13.90
N GLN A 564 31.54 10.94 -14.41
CA GLN A 564 30.47 11.72 -15.07
C GLN A 564 29.42 12.30 -14.11
N ALA A 565 29.47 11.97 -12.81
CA ALA A 565 28.50 12.46 -11.82
C ALA A 565 28.36 13.99 -11.76
N PRO A 566 29.45 14.78 -11.71
CA PRO A 566 29.34 16.24 -11.67
C PRO A 566 28.70 16.81 -12.92
N THR A 567 29.02 16.24 -14.10
CA THR A 567 28.44 16.65 -15.38
C THR A 567 26.95 16.32 -15.42
N ALA A 568 26.53 15.15 -14.98
CA ALA A 568 25.14 14.74 -14.89
C ALA A 568 24.34 15.66 -13.96
N MET A 569 24.86 15.99 -12.78
CA MET A 569 24.22 16.91 -11.84
C MET A 569 24.03 18.30 -12.47
N LYS A 570 25.07 18.83 -13.10
CA LYS A 570 25.02 20.14 -13.79
C LYS A 570 23.96 20.15 -14.88
N LEU A 571 23.91 19.11 -15.72
CA LEU A 571 22.91 18.99 -16.79
C LEU A 571 21.48 18.94 -16.25
N ILE A 572 21.25 18.22 -15.13
CA ILE A 572 19.93 18.15 -14.50
C ILE A 572 19.55 19.53 -13.93
N GLU A 573 20.46 20.22 -13.24
CA GLU A 573 20.18 21.54 -12.66
C GLU A 573 19.90 22.60 -13.73
N GLU A 574 20.70 22.65 -14.78
CA GLU A 574 20.45 23.50 -15.95
C GLU A 574 19.13 23.14 -16.62
N GLY A 575 18.85 21.84 -16.79
CA GLY A 575 17.63 21.35 -17.38
C GLY A 575 16.38 21.74 -16.61
N MET A 576 16.42 21.64 -15.27
CA MET A 576 15.32 22.08 -14.41
C MET A 576 15.03 23.58 -14.53
N ALA A 577 16.06 24.39 -14.71
CA ALA A 577 15.93 25.84 -14.86
C ALA A 577 15.46 26.27 -16.26
N GLU A 578 16.01 25.67 -17.32
CA GLU A 578 15.82 26.09 -18.72
C GLU A 578 14.73 25.31 -19.45
N GLY A 579 14.21 24.24 -18.86
CA GLY A 579 13.21 23.36 -19.49
C GLY A 579 13.82 22.47 -20.58
N THR A 580 15.06 21.99 -20.40
CA THR A 580 15.70 21.08 -21.36
C THR A 580 15.39 19.61 -21.05
N TRP A 581 15.45 18.77 -22.07
CA TRP A 581 15.37 17.32 -21.90
C TRP A 581 16.76 16.77 -21.61
N VAL A 582 16.89 16.08 -20.50
CA VAL A 582 18.16 15.45 -20.08
C VAL A 582 18.02 13.95 -20.15
N PHE A 583 18.83 13.30 -20.97
CA PHE A 583 18.87 11.85 -21.09
C PHE A 583 20.16 11.31 -20.48
N LEU A 584 20.03 10.52 -19.42
CA LEU A 584 21.13 9.80 -18.78
C LEU A 584 21.08 8.33 -19.18
N ALA A 585 22.01 7.95 -20.04
CA ALA A 585 22.09 6.59 -20.55
C ALA A 585 22.93 5.68 -19.65
N ASN A 586 22.56 4.40 -19.59
CA ASN A 586 23.30 3.34 -18.91
C ASN A 586 23.48 3.57 -17.39
N CYS A 587 22.43 3.96 -16.70
CA CYS A 587 22.46 4.23 -15.25
C CYS A 587 23.01 3.06 -14.43
N HIS A 588 22.83 1.82 -14.86
CA HIS A 588 23.34 0.62 -14.20
C HIS A 588 24.88 0.56 -14.11
N LEU A 589 25.61 1.31 -14.94
CA LEU A 589 27.08 1.35 -14.88
C LEU A 589 27.63 2.24 -13.74
N MET A 590 26.76 3.01 -13.10
CA MET A 590 27.18 3.99 -12.09
C MET A 590 26.32 3.92 -10.82
N MET A 591 26.20 2.72 -10.26
CA MET A 591 25.33 2.45 -9.11
C MET A 591 25.74 3.25 -7.86
N SER A 592 27.01 3.57 -7.67
CA SER A 592 27.49 4.38 -6.54
C SER A 592 26.89 5.80 -6.50
N TRP A 593 26.56 6.35 -7.66
CA TRP A 593 25.96 7.69 -7.78
C TRP A 593 24.44 7.67 -7.71
N MET A 594 23.82 6.52 -7.92
CA MET A 594 22.35 6.40 -7.98
C MET A 594 21.65 6.90 -6.71
N ASN A 595 22.29 6.80 -5.54
CA ASN A 595 21.76 7.37 -4.30
C ASN A 595 21.65 8.92 -4.32
N GLN A 596 22.52 9.59 -5.09
CA GLN A 596 22.42 11.04 -5.27
C GLN A 596 21.32 11.39 -6.27
N LEU A 597 21.20 10.63 -7.36
CA LEU A 597 20.11 10.77 -8.32
C LEU A 597 18.74 10.52 -7.65
N GLU A 598 18.65 9.54 -6.77
CA GLU A 598 17.43 9.28 -5.98
C GLU A 598 16.98 10.52 -5.21
N LYS A 599 17.89 11.20 -4.49
CA LYS A 599 17.59 12.44 -3.77
C LYS A 599 17.12 13.56 -4.69
N ILE A 600 17.71 13.66 -5.89
CA ILE A 600 17.29 14.66 -6.87
C ILE A 600 15.85 14.36 -7.32
N VAL A 601 15.56 13.11 -7.68
CA VAL A 601 14.24 12.67 -8.12
C VAL A 601 13.18 12.84 -7.02
N GLU A 602 13.50 12.51 -5.77
CA GLU A 602 12.60 12.72 -4.62
C GLU A 602 12.25 14.21 -4.41
N ASN A 603 13.17 15.10 -4.71
CA ASN A 603 12.98 16.54 -4.53
C ASN A 603 12.44 17.27 -5.77
N LEU A 604 12.24 16.59 -6.90
CA LEU A 604 11.72 17.23 -8.12
C LEU A 604 10.36 17.91 -7.90
N SER A 605 9.46 17.28 -7.16
CA SER A 605 8.14 17.86 -6.85
C SER A 605 8.22 19.12 -5.99
N VAL A 606 9.21 19.19 -5.08
CA VAL A 606 9.44 20.33 -4.19
C VAL A 606 10.13 21.47 -4.94
N ARG A 607 11.09 21.15 -5.81
CA ARG A 607 11.87 22.14 -6.58
C ARG A 607 11.09 22.79 -7.71
N LYS A 608 9.94 22.22 -8.12
CA LYS A 608 9.06 22.71 -9.20
C LYS A 608 9.84 23.07 -10.47
N PRO A 609 10.41 22.08 -11.18
CA PRO A 609 11.18 22.32 -12.40
C PRO A 609 10.32 22.97 -13.49
N HIS A 610 10.98 23.55 -14.50
CA HIS A 610 10.29 24.12 -15.67
C HIS A 610 9.30 23.10 -16.28
N PRO A 611 8.10 23.49 -16.71
CA PRO A 611 7.08 22.58 -17.25
C PRO A 611 7.56 21.69 -18.41
N ASP A 612 8.46 22.20 -19.24
CA ASP A 612 9.01 21.46 -20.39
C ASP A 612 10.16 20.52 -20.03
N PHE A 613 10.71 20.60 -18.81
CA PHE A 613 11.77 19.74 -18.35
C PHE A 613 11.34 18.28 -18.36
N ARG A 614 12.20 17.40 -18.88
CA ARG A 614 12.02 15.93 -18.78
C ARG A 614 13.36 15.28 -18.46
N LEU A 615 13.34 14.40 -17.47
CA LEU A 615 14.46 13.54 -17.12
C LEU A 615 14.21 12.14 -17.68
N TRP A 616 15.06 11.75 -18.63
CA TRP A 616 15.03 10.44 -19.27
C TRP A 616 16.18 9.61 -18.72
N LEU A 617 15.91 8.37 -18.35
CA LEU A 617 16.89 7.43 -17.82
C LEU A 617 16.87 6.15 -18.65
N SER A 618 18.01 5.50 -18.86
CA SER A 618 18.03 4.13 -19.36
C SER A 618 18.89 3.22 -18.50
N SER A 619 18.44 2.00 -18.28
CA SER A 619 19.13 1.01 -17.48
C SER A 619 18.79 -0.40 -17.93
N TYR A 620 19.76 -1.31 -17.85
CA TYR A 620 19.44 -2.74 -17.78
C TYR A 620 18.83 -3.07 -16.40
N PRO A 621 18.03 -4.15 -16.30
CA PRO A 621 17.55 -4.64 -15.02
C PRO A 621 18.70 -4.86 -14.04
N HIS A 622 18.59 -4.27 -12.86
CA HIS A 622 19.59 -4.41 -11.81
C HIS A 622 18.91 -4.50 -10.43
N PRO A 623 19.22 -5.51 -9.60
CA PRO A 623 18.52 -5.73 -8.32
C PRO A 623 18.68 -4.57 -7.34
N ASN A 624 19.80 -3.85 -7.39
CA ASN A 624 20.09 -2.72 -6.49
C ASN A 624 19.72 -1.36 -7.11
N PHE A 625 18.90 -1.31 -8.18
CA PHE A 625 18.44 -0.03 -8.71
C PHE A 625 17.51 0.66 -7.70
N PRO A 626 17.66 1.98 -7.43
CA PRO A 626 16.88 2.65 -6.38
C PRO A 626 15.37 2.53 -6.60
N ILE A 627 14.70 1.96 -5.63
CA ILE A 627 13.26 1.70 -5.68
C ILE A 627 12.45 3.00 -5.81
N SER A 628 12.86 4.07 -5.14
CA SER A 628 12.18 5.37 -5.19
C SER A 628 12.15 5.97 -6.60
N ILE A 629 13.22 5.78 -7.39
CA ILE A 629 13.27 6.23 -8.79
C ILE A 629 12.27 5.43 -9.62
N LEU A 630 12.26 4.09 -9.45
CA LEU A 630 11.34 3.19 -10.17
C LEU A 630 9.88 3.45 -9.82
N GLN A 631 9.58 3.71 -8.55
CA GLN A 631 8.22 3.98 -8.09
C GLN A 631 7.66 5.30 -8.61
N ARG A 632 8.50 6.33 -8.72
CA ARG A 632 8.10 7.67 -9.21
C ARG A 632 8.14 7.79 -10.72
N GLY A 633 8.93 6.95 -11.38
CA GLY A 633 9.17 7.01 -12.82
C GLY A 633 8.13 6.27 -13.66
N ILE A 634 7.93 6.79 -14.88
CA ILE A 634 7.18 6.11 -15.92
C ILE A 634 8.13 5.12 -16.61
N LYS A 635 7.87 3.82 -16.43
CA LYS A 635 8.67 2.75 -17.04
C LYS A 635 8.20 2.45 -18.45
N MET A 636 9.16 2.11 -19.33
CA MET A 636 8.93 1.72 -20.72
C MET A 636 10.08 0.84 -21.25
#